data_83478732e71cb46497b367a3ebca0e58
#
_entry.id   83478732e71cb46497b367a3ebca0e58
#
_cell.length_a   1.000
_cell.length_b   1.000
_cell.length_c   1.000
_cell.angle_alpha   90.00
_cell.angle_beta   90.00
_cell.angle_gamma   90.00
#
_symmetry.space_group_name_H-M   'P 1'
#
loop_
_entity.id
_entity.type
_entity.pdbx_description
1 polymer ?
#
loop_
_entity_poly.entity_id
_entity_poly.type
_entity_poly.pdbx_seq_one_letter_code
_entity_poly.pdbx_strand_id
1 'polypeptide(L)' 'MKNVLVYGMGKSGFAAARLLLSKGCRVFLYDDGGIDEKAEPLVGLGALPLDDLLEDL' A
#
# COMPACT_ATOMS: atom_id res chain seq x y z
N MET A 1 6.55 14.56 -4.59
CA MET A 1 6.07 13.19 -4.35
C MET A 1 4.81 13.25 -3.49
N LYS A 2 3.74 12.61 -3.94
CA LYS A 2 2.49 12.57 -3.18
C LYS A 2 2.46 11.36 -2.27
N ASN A 3 1.90 11.54 -1.08
CA ASN A 3 1.65 10.46 -0.15
C ASN A 3 0.17 10.06 -0.28
N VAL A 4 -0.08 8.78 -0.53
CA VAL A 4 -1.44 8.28 -0.76
C VAL A 4 -1.67 7.06 0.13
N LEU A 5 -2.80 7.04 0.82
CA LEU A 5 -3.22 5.87 1.59
C LEU A 5 -4.24 5.10 0.77
N VAL A 6 -3.97 3.82 0.55
CA VAL A 6 -4.93 2.92 -0.08
C VAL A 6 -5.55 2.06 1.02
N TYR A 7 -6.86 2.24 1.20
CA TYR A 7 -7.62 1.51 2.21
C TYR A 7 -8.35 0.35 1.54
N GLY A 8 -8.04 -0.84 1.98
CA GLY A 8 -8.63 -2.05 1.41
C GLY A 8 -7.78 -2.63 0.30
N MET A 9 -7.45 -3.92 0.42
CA MET A 9 -6.56 -4.61 -0.51
C MET A 9 -7.31 -5.57 -1.44
N GLY A 10 -8.56 -5.23 -1.79
CA GLY A 10 -9.29 -5.94 -2.83
C GLY A 10 -8.67 -5.65 -4.20
N LYS A 11 -9.28 -6.22 -5.26
CA LYS A 11 -8.79 -6.05 -6.63
C LYS A 11 -8.62 -4.58 -7.01
N SER A 12 -9.59 -3.74 -6.64
CA SER A 12 -9.54 -2.31 -6.95
C SER A 12 -8.42 -1.61 -6.19
N GLY A 13 -8.26 -1.93 -4.90
CA GLY A 13 -7.20 -1.34 -4.10
C GLY A 13 -5.82 -1.73 -4.61
N PHE A 14 -5.64 -3.00 -4.97
CA PHE A 14 -4.39 -3.48 -5.54
C PHE A 14 -4.04 -2.73 -6.83
N ALA A 15 -5.00 -2.61 -7.75
CA ALA A 15 -4.78 -1.93 -9.02
C ALA A 15 -4.47 -0.45 -8.83
N ALA A 16 -5.19 0.21 -7.91
CA ALA A 16 -4.96 1.61 -7.61
C ALA A 16 -3.57 1.84 -7.03
N ALA A 17 -3.16 1.01 -6.08
CA ALA A 17 -1.84 1.11 -5.46
C ALA A 17 -0.73 0.92 -6.50
N ARG A 18 -0.88 -0.07 -7.35
CA ARG A 18 0.10 -0.34 -8.41
C ARG A 18 0.23 0.84 -9.36
N LEU A 19 -0.90 1.42 -9.77
CA LEU A 19 -0.88 2.58 -10.64
C LEU A 19 -0.20 3.77 -9.98
N LEU A 20 -0.51 4.04 -8.72
CA LEU A 20 0.07 5.16 -7.99
C LEU A 20 1.59 4.98 -7.82
N LEU A 21 2.03 3.77 -7.53
CA LEU A 21 3.46 3.48 -7.43
C LEU A 21 4.16 3.73 -8.75
N SER A 22 3.53 3.36 -9.87
CA SER A 22 4.12 3.58 -11.20
C SER A 22 4.26 5.06 -11.53
N LYS A 23 3.47 5.92 -10.87
CA LYS A 23 3.54 7.37 -11.06
C LYS A 23 4.49 8.06 -10.07
N GLY A 24 5.20 7.29 -9.27
CA GLY A 24 6.17 7.84 -8.32
C GLY A 24 5.57 8.32 -7.01
N CYS A 25 4.33 7.94 -6.72
CA CYS A 25 3.71 8.29 -5.44
C CYS A 25 4.23 7.39 -4.33
N ARG A 26 4.27 7.94 -3.10
CA ARG A 26 4.51 7.12 -1.92
C ARG A 26 3.15 6.55 -1.49
N VAL A 27 3.04 5.23 -1.47
CA VAL A 27 1.77 4.56 -1.20
C VAL A 27 1.84 3.82 0.13
N PHE A 28 0.88 4.10 0.99
CA PHE A 28 0.67 3.37 2.24
C PHE A 28 -0.54 2.45 2.08
N LEU A 29 -0.43 1.24 2.60
CA LEU A 29 -1.47 0.23 2.48
C LEU A 29 -2.08 -0.06 3.84
N TYR A 30 -3.40 -0.13 3.89
CA TYR A 30 -4.13 -0.53 5.09
C TYR A 30 -5.32 -1.40 4.72
N ASP A 31 -5.54 -2.45 5.50
CA ASP A 31 -6.69 -3.33 5.33
C ASP A 31 -7.09 -3.89 6.69
N ASP A 32 -8.40 -3.89 6.98
CA ASP A 32 -8.93 -4.39 8.26
C ASP A 32 -8.61 -5.87 8.49
N GLY A 33 -8.48 -6.64 7.41
CA GLY A 33 -8.10 -8.04 7.48
C GLY A 33 -6.60 -8.27 7.58
N GLY A 34 -5.81 -7.18 7.63
CA GLY A 34 -4.36 -7.25 7.63
C GLY A 34 -3.78 -7.26 6.22
N ILE A 35 -2.51 -6.93 6.13
CA ILE A 35 -1.77 -6.95 4.87
C ILE A 35 -1.24 -8.36 4.67
N ASP A 36 -1.80 -9.08 3.71
CA ASP A 36 -1.46 -10.49 3.47
C ASP A 36 -0.54 -10.65 2.26
N GLU A 37 -0.37 -11.90 1.83
CA GLU A 37 0.48 -12.24 0.70
C GLU A 37 0.13 -11.50 -0.59
N LYS A 38 -1.12 -11.08 -0.73
CA LYS A 38 -1.54 -10.34 -1.92
C LYS A 38 -0.86 -9.00 -2.06
N ALA A 39 -0.45 -8.42 -0.95
CA ALA A 39 0.21 -7.11 -0.96
C ALA A 39 1.73 -7.23 -1.14
N GLU A 40 2.31 -8.41 -1.05
CA GLU A 40 3.76 -8.58 -1.20
C GLU A 40 4.33 -7.97 -2.48
N PRO A 41 3.70 -8.17 -3.66
CA PRO A 41 4.24 -7.56 -4.88
C PRO A 41 4.27 -6.03 -4.80
N LEU A 42 3.30 -5.42 -4.12
CA LEU A 42 3.27 -3.97 -3.96
C LEU A 42 4.36 -3.50 -3.01
N VAL A 43 4.60 -4.22 -1.94
CA VAL A 43 5.68 -3.92 -1.01
C VAL A 43 7.02 -4.00 -1.72
N GLY A 44 7.19 -4.99 -2.58
CA GLY A 44 8.39 -5.13 -3.40
C GLY A 44 8.59 -3.96 -4.36
N LEU A 45 7.51 -3.28 -4.75
CA LEU A 45 7.56 -2.09 -5.60
C LEU A 45 7.72 -0.79 -4.81
N GLY A 46 7.71 -0.87 -3.48
CA GLY A 46 7.93 0.30 -2.64
C GLY A 46 6.75 0.75 -1.79
N ALA A 47 5.63 0.04 -1.84
CA ALA A 47 4.49 0.36 -0.96
C ALA A 47 4.83 0.01 0.49
N LEU A 48 4.28 0.78 1.43
CA LEU A 48 4.57 0.61 2.85
C LEU A 48 3.28 0.22 3.59
N PRO A 49 3.30 -0.88 4.35
CA PRO A 49 2.18 -1.20 5.23
C PRO A 49 2.01 -0.11 6.28
N LEU A 50 0.78 0.32 6.51
CA LEU A 50 0.52 1.37 7.49
C LEU A 50 0.91 0.95 8.90
N ASP A 51 0.78 -0.35 9.21
CA ASP A 51 1.15 -0.88 10.52
C ASP A 51 2.63 -0.61 10.83
N ASP A 52 3.50 -0.74 9.84
CA ASP A 52 4.92 -0.44 10.01
C ASP A 52 5.14 1.05 10.32
N LEU A 53 4.34 1.91 9.68
CA LEU A 53 4.41 3.34 9.93
C LEU A 53 3.98 3.68 11.34
N LEU A 54 2.93 3.02 11.84
CA LEU A 54 2.40 3.27 13.19
C LEU A 54 3.37 2.82 14.27
N GLU A 55 4.15 1.78 14.02
CA GLU A 55 5.14 1.31 14.98
C GLU A 55 6.27 2.34 15.20
N ASP A 56 6.56 3.14 14.20
CA ASP A 56 7.58 4.18 14.29
C ASP A 56 7.11 5.42 15.04
N LEU A 57 5.84 5.50 15.32
CA LEU A 57 5.28 6.61 16.07
C LEU A 57 5.28 6.34 17.57
#